data_f4951c34015389df471a8a3246c0ec0d
#
_entry.id   f4951c34015389df471a8a3246c0ec0d
#
_cell.length_a   1.000
_cell.length_b   1.000
_cell.length_c   1.000
_cell.angle_alpha   90.00
_cell.angle_beta   90.00
_cell.angle_gamma   90.00
#
_symmetry.space_group_name_H-M   'P 1'
#
loop_
_entity.id
_entity.type
_entity.pdbx_description
1 polymer ?
#
loop_
_entity_poly.entity_id
_entity_poly.type
_entity_poly.pdbx_seq_one_letter_code
_entity_poly.pdbx_strand_id
1 'polypeptide(L)'
;MYINCNDKELEILQKIALSAQELGLPCYLIGGFVRDKILGRSTKDMDIVCVGDGIELAAKVAEKFKPEPEVHFFKNFGTAQIKIKFPAKENENLLKASESHSPVPSPLEFTSKAKGTSVAHWGEVSLEIEFVGARKESYDFNSRKPAVENGTIEDDQNRRDFTINAMAISLNKNDYGQLVDPFNGIKHLEEKNIQTPLAPTQTFSDDPLRMMRAIRFASQLNFTIHPETFAAIGENAHRIKIVSGERIADELNKILMSEKPSVGFDLLYKSGLLKIIFPQMVDLAGAEYIDGMGHKDNFYHTIQVVDNIAQNTNDLWLRWSAVLHDIAKPATKKFEEGHGWTFHGHEVVGGRMVPKIFTQLKLPQNEKMKFVRKLVELHLRPISLTKENITDSAIRRLLFDAGEDFDALMTLCAADITSKNKTKVKRFLENFEMVKQRCAEVEEKDHLRNWQPPITGEMIMETFNLRPSRPVGDLKNAIREAILDGIIPNEYEAAHEFMLLKAVELGIS
;
A
#
# COMPACT_ATOMS: atom_id res chain seq x y z
N MET A 1 28.45 -20.83 -8.51
CA MET A 1 27.00 -20.66 -8.14
C MET A 1 26.28 -19.99 -9.29
N TYR A 2 25.12 -20.46 -9.66
CA TYR A 2 24.37 -19.93 -10.78
C TYR A 2 23.86 -18.48 -10.56
N ILE A 3 23.53 -18.14 -9.31
CA ILE A 3 23.09 -16.79 -8.91
C ILE A 3 24.20 -15.96 -8.29
N ASN A 4 24.11 -14.65 -8.43
CA ASN A 4 25.09 -13.70 -7.89
C ASN A 4 24.76 -13.37 -6.43
N CYS A 5 25.54 -13.89 -5.49
CA CYS A 5 25.43 -13.65 -4.06
C CYS A 5 26.64 -12.83 -3.57
N ASN A 6 26.42 -11.97 -2.58
CA ASN A 6 27.52 -11.30 -1.91
C ASN A 6 28.25 -12.25 -0.92
N ASP A 7 29.41 -11.83 -0.41
CA ASP A 7 30.25 -12.67 0.43
C ASP A 7 29.53 -13.19 1.68
N LYS A 8 28.67 -12.38 2.29
CA LYS A 8 27.90 -12.77 3.48
C LYS A 8 26.82 -13.81 3.15
N GLU A 9 26.12 -13.62 2.05
CA GLU A 9 25.14 -14.59 1.56
C GLU A 9 25.82 -15.93 1.23
N LEU A 10 27.01 -15.88 0.59
CA LEU A 10 27.80 -17.07 0.30
C LEU A 10 28.27 -17.79 1.58
N GLU A 11 28.74 -17.04 2.59
CA GLU A 11 29.12 -17.59 3.89
C GLU A 11 27.93 -18.32 4.55
N ILE A 12 26.77 -17.70 4.53
CA ILE A 12 25.53 -18.28 5.09
C ILE A 12 25.16 -19.57 4.34
N LEU A 13 25.12 -19.52 3.00
CA LEU A 13 24.78 -20.68 2.18
C LEU A 13 25.78 -21.84 2.36
N GLN A 14 27.07 -21.55 2.56
CA GLN A 14 28.08 -22.57 2.88
C GLN A 14 27.82 -23.22 4.25
N LYS A 15 27.46 -22.43 5.28
CA LYS A 15 27.11 -22.97 6.61
C LYS A 15 25.87 -23.86 6.55
N ILE A 16 24.86 -23.45 5.75
CA ILE A 16 23.65 -24.26 5.53
C ILE A 16 24.03 -25.58 4.82
N ALA A 17 24.82 -25.51 3.75
CA ALA A 17 25.24 -26.68 3.01
C ALA A 17 26.03 -27.68 3.88
N LEU A 18 26.94 -27.18 4.71
CA LEU A 18 27.73 -28.03 5.66
C LEU A 18 26.81 -28.69 6.69
N SER A 19 25.85 -27.93 7.28
CA SER A 19 24.92 -28.48 8.25
C SER A 19 23.99 -29.55 7.63
N ALA A 20 23.51 -29.31 6.43
CA ALA A 20 22.69 -30.28 5.68
C ALA A 20 23.51 -31.56 5.35
N GLN A 21 24.78 -31.41 4.97
CA GLN A 21 25.66 -32.54 4.72
C GLN A 21 25.94 -33.35 6.00
N GLU A 22 26.17 -32.71 7.15
CA GLU A 22 26.33 -33.38 8.44
C GLU A 22 25.13 -34.22 8.84
N LEU A 23 23.90 -33.74 8.49
CA LEU A 23 22.64 -34.44 8.73
C LEU A 23 22.26 -35.44 7.63
N GLY A 24 23.00 -35.46 6.52
CA GLY A 24 22.66 -36.31 5.35
C GLY A 24 21.42 -35.90 4.61
N LEU A 25 21.01 -34.61 4.70
CA LEU A 25 19.80 -34.07 4.11
C LEU A 25 20.11 -33.38 2.76
N PRO A 26 19.45 -33.80 1.65
CA PRO A 26 19.46 -32.98 0.43
C PRO A 26 18.85 -31.60 0.71
N CYS A 27 19.51 -30.54 0.26
CA CYS A 27 19.15 -29.16 0.63
C CYS A 27 19.25 -28.21 -0.57
N TYR A 28 18.32 -27.26 -0.64
CA TYR A 28 18.15 -26.33 -1.76
C TYR A 28 17.74 -24.94 -1.28
N LEU A 29 18.32 -23.91 -1.89
CA LEU A 29 17.82 -22.55 -1.83
C LEU A 29 16.76 -22.38 -2.93
N ILE A 30 15.57 -21.85 -2.62
CA ILE A 30 14.44 -21.90 -3.55
C ILE A 30 13.61 -20.62 -3.51
N GLY A 31 12.77 -20.40 -4.49
CA GLY A 31 11.67 -19.43 -4.41
C GLY A 31 12.05 -18.01 -4.79
N GLY A 32 11.48 -17.05 -4.04
CA GLY A 32 11.60 -15.62 -4.31
C GLY A 32 13.03 -15.12 -4.30
N PHE A 33 13.87 -15.64 -3.42
CA PHE A 33 15.28 -15.28 -3.35
C PHE A 33 16.01 -15.60 -4.66
N VAL A 34 15.86 -16.82 -5.18
CA VAL A 34 16.49 -17.25 -6.45
C VAL A 34 16.04 -16.35 -7.60
N ARG A 35 14.71 -16.15 -7.74
CA ARG A 35 14.14 -15.25 -8.75
C ARG A 35 14.72 -13.84 -8.65
N ASP A 36 14.71 -13.23 -7.47
CA ASP A 36 15.11 -11.83 -7.29
C ASP A 36 16.61 -11.65 -7.52
N LYS A 37 17.45 -12.62 -7.14
CA LYS A 37 18.89 -12.62 -7.48
C LYS A 37 19.14 -12.69 -8.99
N ILE A 38 18.38 -13.49 -9.74
CA ILE A 38 18.50 -13.56 -11.20
C ILE A 38 18.08 -12.24 -11.83
N LEU A 39 17.02 -11.58 -11.29
CA LEU A 39 16.55 -10.27 -11.74
C LEU A 39 17.43 -9.09 -11.27
N GLY A 40 18.49 -9.32 -10.49
CA GLY A 40 19.33 -8.26 -9.92
C GLY A 40 18.62 -7.41 -8.86
N ARG A 41 17.56 -7.93 -8.23
CA ARG A 41 16.79 -7.25 -7.19
C ARG A 41 17.35 -7.58 -5.80
N SER A 42 17.26 -6.61 -4.88
CA SER A 42 17.58 -6.86 -3.48
C SER A 42 16.50 -7.72 -2.82
N THR A 43 16.92 -8.66 -1.98
CA THR A 43 16.03 -9.53 -1.22
C THR A 43 16.60 -9.76 0.17
N LYS A 44 15.71 -9.94 1.17
CA LYS A 44 16.07 -10.12 2.58
C LYS A 44 15.62 -11.47 3.13
N ASP A 45 14.83 -12.21 2.37
CA ASP A 45 14.23 -13.47 2.80
C ASP A 45 14.82 -14.63 1.98
N MET A 46 15.44 -15.58 2.66
CA MET A 46 15.96 -16.82 2.06
C MET A 46 15.03 -17.99 2.42
N ASP A 47 14.53 -18.70 1.42
CA ASP A 47 13.76 -19.94 1.61
C ASP A 47 14.68 -21.14 1.39
N ILE A 48 14.87 -21.97 2.40
CA ILE A 48 15.64 -23.20 2.36
C ILE A 48 14.71 -24.39 2.45
N VAL A 49 14.78 -25.27 1.47
CA VAL A 49 14.06 -26.55 1.46
C VAL A 49 15.05 -27.69 1.63
N CYS A 50 14.77 -28.60 2.57
CA CYS A 50 15.52 -29.85 2.70
C CYS A 50 14.60 -31.06 2.56
N VAL A 51 15.13 -32.16 2.01
CA VAL A 51 14.40 -33.44 1.97
C VAL A 51 14.61 -34.12 3.34
N GLY A 52 13.72 -33.78 4.28
CA GLY A 52 13.81 -34.19 5.69
C GLY A 52 13.26 -33.13 6.64
N ASP A 53 13.76 -33.11 7.88
CA ASP A 53 13.29 -32.18 8.91
C ASP A 53 13.96 -30.79 8.81
N GLY A 54 13.18 -29.79 8.37
CA GLY A 54 13.64 -28.40 8.28
C GLY A 54 13.92 -27.76 9.64
N ILE A 55 13.25 -28.22 10.70
CA ILE A 55 13.46 -27.74 12.08
C ILE A 55 14.81 -28.21 12.61
N GLU A 56 15.15 -29.48 12.39
CA GLU A 56 16.45 -30.05 12.75
C GLU A 56 17.59 -29.35 11.99
N LEU A 57 17.40 -29.10 10.69
CA LEU A 57 18.38 -28.37 9.88
C LEU A 57 18.60 -26.94 10.40
N ALA A 58 17.52 -26.21 10.73
CA ALA A 58 17.61 -24.85 11.27
C ALA A 58 18.43 -24.82 12.59
N ALA A 59 18.14 -25.73 13.51
CA ALA A 59 18.89 -25.83 14.77
C ALA A 59 20.39 -26.09 14.51
N LYS A 60 20.69 -27.02 13.60
CA LYS A 60 22.08 -27.35 13.24
C LYS A 60 22.81 -26.18 12.56
N VAL A 61 22.11 -25.40 11.77
CA VAL A 61 22.65 -24.18 11.12
C VAL A 61 22.95 -23.11 12.17
N ALA A 62 22.07 -22.91 13.16
CA ALA A 62 22.25 -21.90 14.21
C ALA A 62 23.56 -22.12 15.00
N GLU A 63 23.92 -23.38 15.30
CA GLU A 63 25.19 -23.76 15.97
C GLU A 63 26.45 -23.25 15.23
N LYS A 64 26.37 -23.02 13.91
CA LYS A 64 27.52 -22.56 13.09
C LYS A 64 27.76 -21.04 13.15
N PHE A 65 26.94 -20.29 13.87
CA PHE A 65 27.08 -18.84 14.02
C PHE A 65 27.56 -18.43 15.41
N LYS A 66 28.30 -17.32 15.47
CA LYS A 66 28.72 -16.70 16.75
C LYS A 66 28.49 -15.18 16.66
N PRO A 67 27.60 -14.60 17.50
CA PRO A 67 26.75 -15.31 18.46
C PRO A 67 25.73 -16.21 17.76
N GLU A 68 25.29 -17.25 18.45
CA GLU A 68 24.26 -18.16 17.96
C GLU A 68 22.92 -17.43 17.86
N PRO A 69 22.28 -17.39 16.67
CA PRO A 69 20.99 -16.73 16.48
C PRO A 69 19.86 -17.55 17.12
N GLU A 70 18.82 -16.87 17.58
CA GLU A 70 17.61 -17.52 18.06
C GLU A 70 16.88 -18.21 16.90
N VAL A 71 16.43 -19.44 17.15
CA VAL A 71 15.63 -20.22 16.20
C VAL A 71 14.15 -20.14 16.61
N HIS A 72 13.33 -19.59 15.74
CA HIS A 72 11.88 -19.54 15.94
C HIS A 72 11.23 -20.74 15.26
N PHE A 73 10.57 -21.60 16.06
CA PHE A 73 9.96 -22.84 15.59
C PHE A 73 8.46 -22.68 15.35
N PHE A 74 8.00 -23.06 14.18
CA PHE A 74 6.58 -23.09 13.80
C PHE A 74 6.13 -24.56 13.63
N LYS A 75 6.07 -25.31 14.74
CA LYS A 75 5.85 -26.76 14.76
C LYS A 75 4.61 -27.20 13.97
N ASN A 76 3.52 -26.41 14.02
CA ASN A 76 2.28 -26.73 13.29
C ASN A 76 2.45 -26.69 11.77
N PHE A 77 3.52 -26.09 11.28
CA PHE A 77 3.82 -25.95 9.85
C PHE A 77 5.09 -26.71 9.43
N GLY A 78 5.79 -27.33 10.38
CA GLY A 78 7.07 -28.00 10.13
C GLY A 78 8.14 -27.04 9.60
N THR A 79 8.12 -25.75 10.03
CA THR A 79 9.06 -24.73 9.59
C THR A 79 9.82 -24.14 10.78
N ALA A 80 11.02 -23.59 10.49
CA ALA A 80 11.78 -22.81 11.45
C ALA A 80 12.38 -21.58 10.76
N GLN A 81 12.63 -20.53 11.53
CA GLN A 81 13.19 -19.28 11.03
C GLN A 81 14.38 -18.85 11.86
N ILE A 82 15.43 -18.38 11.19
CA ILE A 82 16.61 -17.76 11.80
C ILE A 82 16.74 -16.34 11.26
N LYS A 83 17.00 -15.38 12.14
CA LYS A 83 17.29 -14.00 11.77
C LYS A 83 18.73 -13.65 12.04
N ILE A 84 19.49 -13.36 10.99
CA ILE A 84 20.90 -12.98 11.07
C ILE A 84 21.00 -11.47 10.93
N LYS A 85 21.62 -10.81 11.92
CA LYS A 85 21.85 -9.37 11.95
C LYS A 85 23.26 -9.05 11.52
N PHE A 86 23.44 -8.00 10.72
CA PHE A 86 24.74 -7.52 10.26
C PHE A 86 25.10 -6.19 10.94
N PRO A 87 26.37 -5.98 11.35
CA PRO A 87 26.80 -4.71 11.91
C PRO A 87 26.77 -3.59 10.85
N ALA A 88 26.37 -2.39 11.27
CA ALA A 88 26.11 -1.23 10.39
C ALA A 88 27.30 -0.80 9.50
N LYS A 89 28.54 -1.09 9.88
CA LYS A 89 29.74 -0.70 9.12
C LYS A 89 29.94 -1.49 7.79
N GLU A 90 29.26 -2.60 7.61
CA GLU A 90 29.36 -3.43 6.39
C GLU A 90 28.34 -3.05 5.30
N ASN A 91 27.46 -2.07 5.58
CA ASN A 91 26.35 -1.67 4.70
C ASN A 91 26.74 -0.74 3.54
N GLU A 92 27.85 -0.02 3.60
CA GLU A 92 28.24 0.92 2.52
C GLU A 92 28.45 0.22 1.17
N ASN A 93 28.87 -1.05 1.18
CA ASN A 93 29.09 -1.83 -0.03
C ASN A 93 27.79 -2.46 -0.60
N LEU A 94 26.77 -2.66 0.25
CA LEU A 94 25.45 -3.17 -0.18
C LEU A 94 24.60 -2.11 -0.88
N LEU A 95 24.73 -0.85 -0.45
CA LEU A 95 24.00 0.28 -1.05
C LEU A 95 24.64 0.73 -2.38
N LYS A 96 25.96 0.71 -2.50
CA LYS A 96 26.67 1.08 -3.74
C LYS A 96 26.44 0.11 -4.91
N ALA A 97 26.12 -1.16 -4.63
CA ALA A 97 25.78 -2.12 -5.68
C ALA A 97 24.37 -1.91 -6.26
N SER A 98 23.48 -1.22 -5.55
CA SER A 98 22.10 -0.92 -6.01
C SER A 98 21.97 0.40 -6.78
N GLU A 99 22.97 1.29 -6.72
CA GLU A 99 22.95 2.61 -7.35
C GLU A 99 23.55 2.68 -8.76
N SER A 100 24.14 1.60 -9.28
CA SER A 100 24.93 1.66 -10.50
C SER A 100 24.18 1.41 -11.83
N HIS A 101 22.86 1.45 -11.90
CA HIS A 101 22.15 1.40 -13.18
C HIS A 101 20.87 2.22 -13.18
N SER A 102 20.99 3.53 -13.47
CA SER A 102 19.95 4.30 -14.17
C SER A 102 20.52 5.61 -14.70
N PRO A 103 20.53 5.85 -16.01
CA PRO A 103 20.76 7.15 -16.61
C PRO A 103 19.41 7.77 -17.00
N VAL A 104 18.84 8.61 -16.14
CA VAL A 104 17.87 9.64 -16.57
C VAL A 104 18.18 10.91 -15.78
N PRO A 105 18.40 12.06 -16.44
CA PRO A 105 18.75 13.29 -15.75
C PRO A 105 17.54 13.91 -15.08
N SER A 106 17.67 14.20 -13.80
CA SER A 106 16.74 15.03 -13.03
C SER A 106 17.05 16.52 -13.26
N PRO A 107 16.05 17.38 -13.48
CA PRO A 107 16.20 18.79 -13.26
C PRO A 107 15.52 19.18 -11.94
N LEU A 108 16.28 19.96 -11.16
CA LEU A 108 15.90 20.84 -10.06
C LEU A 108 16.44 20.41 -8.69
N GLU A 109 17.64 20.95 -8.45
CA GLU A 109 18.17 21.15 -7.09
C GLU A 109 17.28 22.16 -6.35
N PHE A 110 16.73 21.73 -5.23
CA PHE A 110 16.22 22.64 -4.21
C PHE A 110 17.11 22.59 -2.98
N THR A 111 17.89 23.66 -2.82
CA THR A 111 18.58 23.96 -1.56
C THR A 111 17.55 24.43 -0.54
N SER A 112 17.32 23.65 0.51
CA SER A 112 16.81 24.18 1.76
C SER A 112 17.70 23.72 2.91
N LYS A 113 18.44 24.68 3.44
CA LYS A 113 19.13 24.54 4.73
C LYS A 113 18.08 24.53 5.84
N ALA A 114 17.73 23.35 6.33
CA ALA A 114 17.11 23.17 7.63
C ALA A 114 18.12 22.45 8.52
N LYS A 115 18.69 23.19 9.48
CA LYS A 115 19.43 22.64 10.62
C LYS A 115 18.41 21.98 11.55
N GLY A 116 18.28 20.67 11.45
CA GLY A 116 17.63 19.84 12.44
C GLY A 116 18.47 18.59 12.59
N THR A 117 19.10 18.40 13.75
CA THR A 117 19.83 17.20 14.12
C THR A 117 18.86 16.02 14.20
N SER A 118 18.56 15.40 13.07
CA SER A 118 17.98 14.05 13.08
C SER A 118 19.12 13.07 13.32
N VAL A 119 19.13 12.44 14.48
CA VAL A 119 19.91 11.23 14.72
C VAL A 119 19.43 10.20 13.69
N ALA A 120 20.24 9.97 12.66
CA ALA A 120 19.99 8.92 11.71
C ALA A 120 19.94 7.59 12.48
N HIS A 121 18.76 7.00 12.60
CA HIS A 121 18.61 5.61 13.03
C HIS A 121 19.20 4.76 11.91
N TRP A 122 20.43 4.35 12.08
CA TRP A 122 21.09 3.37 11.24
C TRP A 122 20.40 2.02 11.44
N GLY A 123 19.45 1.70 10.54
CA GLY A 123 18.70 0.46 10.61
C GLY A 123 19.64 -0.73 10.45
N GLU A 124 19.66 -1.65 11.43
CA GLU A 124 20.29 -2.97 11.30
C GLU A 124 19.73 -3.67 10.05
N VAL A 125 20.60 -4.06 9.13
CA VAL A 125 20.19 -4.94 8.02
C VAL A 125 20.19 -6.35 8.56
N SER A 126 19.05 -7.01 8.44
CA SER A 126 18.90 -8.41 8.82
C SER A 126 18.48 -9.25 7.63
N LEU A 127 18.99 -10.47 7.54
CA LEU A 127 18.55 -11.51 6.62
C LEU A 127 17.70 -12.51 7.41
N GLU A 128 16.52 -12.82 6.89
CA GLU A 128 15.63 -13.83 7.44
C GLU A 128 15.73 -15.11 6.61
N ILE A 129 15.95 -16.24 7.29
CA ILE A 129 16.13 -17.53 6.63
C ILE A 129 15.04 -18.46 7.14
N GLU A 130 14.16 -18.90 6.26
CA GLU A 130 13.13 -19.88 6.55
C GLU A 130 13.58 -21.27 6.11
N PHE A 131 13.42 -22.25 7.00
CA PHE A 131 13.74 -23.65 6.76
C PHE A 131 12.48 -24.47 6.72
N VAL A 132 12.28 -25.23 5.65
CA VAL A 132 11.10 -26.04 5.42
C VAL A 132 11.52 -27.43 4.95
N GLY A 133 10.87 -28.48 5.47
CA GLY A 133 10.95 -29.81 4.88
C GLY A 133 10.26 -29.86 3.53
N ALA A 134 10.86 -30.50 2.53
CA ALA A 134 10.19 -30.77 1.25
C ALA A 134 8.91 -31.56 1.50
N ARG A 135 7.82 -31.14 0.88
CA ARG A 135 6.53 -31.70 1.17
C ARG A 135 5.67 -31.88 -0.09
N LYS A 136 4.86 -32.93 -0.05
CA LYS A 136 3.76 -33.15 -0.98
C LYS A 136 2.49 -32.66 -0.33
N GLU A 137 1.69 -31.92 -1.06
CA GLU A 137 0.41 -31.37 -0.61
C GLU A 137 -0.72 -31.99 -1.39
N SER A 138 -1.82 -32.36 -0.71
CA SER A 138 -3.07 -32.76 -1.30
C SER A 138 -4.20 -31.90 -0.73
N TYR A 139 -5.14 -31.47 -1.59
CA TYR A 139 -6.17 -30.51 -1.23
C TYR A 139 -7.57 -31.13 -1.31
N ASP A 140 -8.40 -30.84 -0.32
CA ASP A 140 -9.85 -31.05 -0.40
C ASP A 140 -10.50 -29.86 -1.11
N PHE A 141 -11.48 -30.12 -1.99
CA PHE A 141 -12.15 -29.09 -2.78
C PHE A 141 -12.75 -27.96 -1.92
N ASN A 142 -13.27 -28.27 -0.73
CA ASN A 142 -13.90 -27.30 0.17
C ASN A 142 -12.94 -26.67 1.17
N SER A 143 -11.66 -27.04 1.15
CA SER A 143 -10.66 -26.56 2.08
C SER A 143 -9.39 -26.16 1.33
N ARG A 144 -8.84 -24.99 1.70
CA ARG A 144 -7.51 -24.58 1.26
C ARG A 144 -6.38 -25.09 2.18
N LYS A 145 -6.72 -25.82 3.26
CA LYS A 145 -5.71 -26.44 4.12
C LYS A 145 -5.31 -27.77 3.52
N PRO A 146 -4.06 -27.93 3.04
CA PRO A 146 -3.61 -29.19 2.47
C PRO A 146 -3.42 -30.23 3.56
N ALA A 147 -3.62 -31.50 3.22
CA ALA A 147 -2.95 -32.59 3.90
C ALA A 147 -1.49 -32.60 3.42
N VAL A 148 -0.55 -32.66 4.34
CA VAL A 148 0.89 -32.51 4.11
C VAL A 148 1.58 -33.82 4.44
N GLU A 149 2.39 -34.32 3.50
CA GLU A 149 3.27 -35.47 3.64
C GLU A 149 4.70 -35.09 3.30
N ASN A 150 5.69 -35.83 3.80
CA ASN A 150 7.06 -35.66 3.37
C ASN A 150 7.17 -35.95 1.87
N GLY A 151 7.85 -35.07 1.16
CA GLY A 151 8.01 -35.11 -0.28
C GLY A 151 9.46 -35.01 -0.75
N THR A 152 9.62 -35.10 -2.04
CA THR A 152 10.90 -34.82 -2.75
C THR A 152 11.00 -33.36 -3.10
N ILE A 153 12.15 -32.92 -3.65
CA ILE A 153 12.30 -31.56 -4.19
C ILE A 153 11.34 -31.32 -5.36
N GLU A 154 11.08 -32.32 -6.17
CA GLU A 154 10.13 -32.25 -7.28
C GLU A 154 8.70 -32.04 -6.77
N ASP A 155 8.30 -32.72 -5.71
CA ASP A 155 6.99 -32.53 -5.07
C ASP A 155 6.87 -31.09 -4.54
N ASP A 156 7.90 -30.52 -3.93
CA ASP A 156 7.92 -29.15 -3.44
C ASP A 156 7.85 -28.14 -4.57
N GLN A 157 8.57 -28.37 -5.68
CA GLN A 157 8.51 -27.50 -6.85
C GLN A 157 7.16 -27.56 -7.56
N ASN A 158 6.54 -28.73 -7.68
CA ASN A 158 5.23 -28.95 -8.30
C ASN A 158 4.10 -28.18 -7.58
N ARG A 159 4.14 -28.10 -6.25
CA ARG A 159 3.11 -27.41 -5.46
C ARG A 159 3.22 -25.89 -5.45
N ARG A 160 4.30 -25.31 -5.99
CA ARG A 160 4.49 -23.87 -5.99
C ARG A 160 3.53 -23.15 -6.91
N ASP A 161 3.35 -21.85 -6.65
CA ASP A 161 2.40 -21.02 -7.38
C ASP A 161 2.81 -20.78 -8.84
N PHE A 162 4.08 -20.37 -9.07
CA PHE A 162 4.57 -19.99 -10.40
C PHE A 162 5.96 -20.57 -10.67
N THR A 163 6.22 -20.84 -11.95
CA THR A 163 7.49 -21.39 -12.43
C THR A 163 8.69 -20.53 -12.00
N ILE A 164 8.55 -19.21 -12.03
CA ILE A 164 9.57 -18.25 -11.59
C ILE A 164 9.90 -18.33 -10.10
N ASN A 165 9.02 -18.94 -9.29
CA ASN A 165 9.20 -19.18 -7.85
C ASN A 165 9.51 -20.65 -7.54
N ALA A 166 9.52 -21.51 -8.56
CA ALA A 166 9.82 -22.95 -8.43
C ALA A 166 11.28 -23.28 -8.71
N MET A 167 12.08 -22.31 -9.17
CA MET A 167 13.51 -22.47 -9.38
C MET A 167 14.25 -22.67 -8.06
N ALA A 168 15.19 -23.60 -8.04
CA ALA A 168 16.03 -23.88 -6.88
C ALA A 168 17.52 -23.88 -7.22
N ILE A 169 18.37 -23.62 -6.24
CA ILE A 169 19.82 -23.77 -6.32
C ILE A 169 20.21 -24.90 -5.38
N SER A 170 20.88 -25.91 -5.89
CA SER A 170 21.38 -27.01 -5.08
C SER A 170 22.47 -26.54 -4.11
N LEU A 171 22.31 -26.94 -2.84
CA LEU A 171 23.33 -26.77 -1.80
C LEU A 171 24.03 -28.09 -1.45
N ASN A 172 23.78 -29.16 -2.23
CA ASN A 172 24.37 -30.47 -2.01
C ASN A 172 25.82 -30.51 -2.49
N LYS A 173 26.63 -31.37 -1.91
CA LYS A 173 28.08 -31.45 -2.17
C LYS A 173 28.42 -31.69 -3.66
N ASN A 174 27.64 -32.54 -4.35
CA ASN A 174 27.99 -33.01 -5.70
C ASN A 174 27.62 -32.00 -6.80
N ASP A 175 26.64 -31.14 -6.55
CA ASP A 175 26.05 -30.19 -7.51
C ASP A 175 25.86 -28.79 -6.91
N TYR A 176 26.67 -28.45 -5.90
CA TYR A 176 26.59 -27.17 -5.19
C TYR A 176 26.59 -25.98 -6.14
N GLY A 177 25.58 -25.12 -5.99
CA GLY A 177 25.41 -23.92 -6.80
C GLY A 177 24.78 -24.14 -8.18
N GLN A 178 24.44 -25.36 -8.55
CA GLN A 178 23.71 -25.61 -9.81
C GLN A 178 22.24 -25.23 -9.70
N LEU A 179 21.68 -24.78 -10.84
CA LEU A 179 20.27 -24.47 -10.96
C LEU A 179 19.45 -25.76 -11.19
N VAL A 180 18.34 -25.86 -10.47
CA VAL A 180 17.29 -26.90 -10.65
C VAL A 180 16.02 -26.19 -11.12
N ASP A 181 15.73 -26.26 -12.42
CA ASP A 181 14.64 -25.56 -13.08
C ASP A 181 13.82 -26.49 -14.00
N PRO A 182 12.98 -27.36 -13.43
CA PRO A 182 12.22 -28.33 -14.23
C PRO A 182 11.08 -27.70 -15.04
N PHE A 183 10.72 -26.44 -14.78
CA PHE A 183 9.57 -25.77 -15.40
C PHE A 183 9.94 -24.60 -16.31
N ASN A 184 11.21 -24.48 -16.72
CA ASN A 184 11.71 -23.37 -17.55
C ASN A 184 11.49 -21.98 -16.92
N GLY A 185 11.62 -21.85 -15.58
CA GLY A 185 11.45 -20.60 -14.86
C GLY A 185 12.39 -19.50 -15.35
N ILE A 186 13.64 -19.83 -15.75
CA ILE A 186 14.58 -18.88 -16.37
C ILE A 186 14.00 -18.28 -17.64
N LYS A 187 13.51 -19.13 -18.55
CA LYS A 187 12.88 -18.68 -19.80
C LYS A 187 11.69 -17.77 -19.51
N HIS A 188 10.85 -18.13 -18.56
CA HIS A 188 9.69 -17.31 -18.18
C HIS A 188 10.09 -15.98 -17.52
N LEU A 189 11.23 -15.92 -16.82
CA LEU A 189 11.79 -14.65 -16.34
C LEU A 189 12.27 -13.76 -17.47
N GLU A 190 12.98 -14.30 -18.46
CA GLU A 190 13.45 -13.59 -19.65
C GLU A 190 12.27 -13.06 -20.48
N GLU A 191 11.23 -13.86 -20.67
CA GLU A 191 10.00 -13.51 -21.38
C GLU A 191 9.07 -12.61 -20.55
N LYS A 192 9.42 -12.34 -19.29
CA LYS A 192 8.58 -11.57 -18.34
C LYS A 192 7.16 -12.16 -18.24
N ASN A 193 7.07 -13.46 -18.08
CA ASN A 193 5.83 -14.22 -18.12
C ASN A 193 5.57 -14.93 -16.78
N ILE A 194 4.32 -14.86 -16.30
CA ILE A 194 3.86 -15.55 -15.09
C ILE A 194 3.03 -16.76 -15.52
N GLN A 195 3.53 -17.94 -15.21
CA GLN A 195 2.92 -19.21 -15.53
C GLN A 195 3.01 -20.18 -14.35
N THR A 196 2.02 -21.05 -14.18
CA THR A 196 1.99 -22.07 -13.12
C THR A 196 2.84 -23.30 -13.53
N PRO A 197 3.47 -24.00 -12.56
CA PRO A 197 4.21 -25.26 -12.83
C PRO A 197 3.31 -26.35 -13.40
N LEU A 198 2.10 -26.48 -12.84
CA LEU A 198 1.07 -27.45 -13.26
C LEU A 198 -0.10 -26.73 -13.93
N ALA A 199 -1.15 -27.50 -14.30
CA ALA A 199 -2.37 -26.95 -14.88
C ALA A 199 -2.92 -25.77 -14.04
N PRO A 200 -3.13 -24.58 -14.62
CA PRO A 200 -3.52 -23.38 -13.87
C PRO A 200 -4.84 -23.56 -13.11
N THR A 201 -5.83 -24.21 -13.73
CA THR A 201 -7.14 -24.46 -13.10
C THR A 201 -7.00 -25.26 -11.81
N GLN A 202 -6.16 -26.32 -11.81
CA GLN A 202 -5.87 -27.09 -10.60
C GLN A 202 -5.14 -26.26 -9.57
N THR A 203 -4.09 -25.53 -9.98
CA THR A 203 -3.27 -24.67 -9.10
C THR A 203 -4.12 -23.63 -8.37
N PHE A 204 -5.10 -23.02 -9.03
CA PHE A 204 -6.00 -22.03 -8.44
C PHE A 204 -7.18 -22.67 -7.68
N SER A 205 -7.57 -23.87 -8.04
CA SER A 205 -8.53 -24.66 -7.25
C SER A 205 -7.92 -25.06 -5.90
N ASP A 206 -6.66 -25.45 -5.85
CA ASP A 206 -5.96 -25.88 -4.65
C ASP A 206 -5.77 -24.73 -3.64
N ASP A 207 -5.21 -23.61 -4.08
CA ASP A 207 -5.14 -22.38 -3.26
C ASP A 207 -5.59 -21.16 -4.08
N PRO A 208 -6.85 -20.72 -3.93
CA PRO A 208 -7.39 -19.59 -4.67
C PRO A 208 -6.66 -18.25 -4.44
N LEU A 209 -5.90 -18.10 -3.34
CA LEU A 209 -5.09 -16.90 -3.12
C LEU A 209 -4.00 -16.74 -4.20
N ARG A 210 -3.57 -17.83 -4.83
CA ARG A 210 -2.59 -17.79 -5.92
C ARG A 210 -3.06 -16.94 -7.10
N MET A 211 -4.39 -16.79 -7.31
CA MET A 211 -4.95 -15.86 -8.30
C MET A 211 -4.56 -14.40 -8.00
N MET A 212 -4.72 -13.98 -6.74
CA MET A 212 -4.29 -12.65 -6.30
C MET A 212 -2.77 -12.48 -6.40
N ARG A 213 -2.01 -13.53 -6.04
CA ARG A 213 -0.55 -13.55 -6.15
C ARG A 213 -0.06 -13.42 -7.59
N ALA A 214 -0.74 -14.07 -8.58
CA ALA A 214 -0.43 -13.90 -10.01
C ALA A 214 -0.52 -12.43 -10.43
N ILE A 215 -1.62 -11.78 -10.07
CA ILE A 215 -1.87 -10.37 -10.37
C ILE A 215 -0.88 -9.46 -9.64
N ARG A 216 -0.58 -9.76 -8.38
CA ARG A 216 0.45 -9.04 -7.63
C ARG A 216 1.82 -9.13 -8.28
N PHE A 217 2.27 -10.33 -8.66
CA PHE A 217 3.56 -10.48 -9.32
C PHE A 217 3.59 -9.78 -10.69
N ALA A 218 2.49 -9.81 -11.44
CA ALA A 218 2.38 -9.06 -12.69
C ALA A 218 2.60 -7.56 -12.45
N SER A 219 1.97 -7.00 -11.41
CA SER A 219 2.12 -5.58 -11.04
C SER A 219 3.50 -5.24 -10.50
N GLN A 220 4.06 -6.07 -9.59
CA GLN A 220 5.35 -5.80 -8.93
C GLN A 220 6.57 -6.02 -9.82
N LEU A 221 6.52 -6.99 -10.73
CA LEU A 221 7.63 -7.35 -11.62
C LEU A 221 7.48 -6.70 -13.01
N ASN A 222 6.35 -6.07 -13.29
CA ASN A 222 5.97 -5.59 -14.62
C ASN A 222 6.00 -6.73 -15.66
N PHE A 223 5.40 -7.87 -15.30
CA PHE A 223 5.30 -9.08 -16.12
C PHE A 223 3.88 -9.25 -16.64
N THR A 224 3.74 -10.00 -17.72
CA THR A 224 2.44 -10.46 -18.25
C THR A 224 2.07 -11.80 -17.63
N ILE A 225 0.78 -12.05 -17.46
CA ILE A 225 0.29 -13.37 -17.07
C ILE A 225 0.01 -14.16 -18.37
N HIS A 226 0.50 -15.41 -18.44
CA HIS A 226 0.25 -16.28 -19.58
C HIS A 226 -1.27 -16.39 -19.85
N PRO A 227 -1.72 -16.36 -21.12
CA PRO A 227 -3.15 -16.33 -21.45
C PRO A 227 -3.98 -17.44 -20.80
N GLU A 228 -3.49 -18.68 -20.80
CA GLU A 228 -4.18 -19.81 -20.15
C GLU A 228 -4.24 -19.65 -18.64
N THR A 229 -3.14 -19.14 -18.02
CA THR A 229 -3.10 -18.85 -16.58
C THR A 229 -4.11 -17.74 -16.25
N PHE A 230 -4.21 -16.70 -17.08
CA PHE A 230 -5.17 -15.62 -16.86
C PHE A 230 -6.62 -16.08 -17.06
N ALA A 231 -6.90 -16.90 -18.08
CA ALA A 231 -8.23 -17.48 -18.29
C ALA A 231 -8.67 -18.30 -17.06
N ALA A 232 -7.77 -19.15 -16.54
CA ALA A 232 -8.04 -19.96 -15.34
C ALA A 232 -8.31 -19.13 -14.09
N ILE A 233 -7.76 -17.89 -13.97
CA ILE A 233 -8.14 -16.96 -12.89
C ILE A 233 -9.64 -16.62 -13.00
N GLY A 234 -10.11 -16.25 -14.19
CA GLY A 234 -11.53 -15.94 -14.42
C GLY A 234 -12.45 -17.10 -14.07
N GLU A 235 -12.12 -18.31 -14.53
CA GLU A 235 -12.88 -19.54 -14.26
C GLU A 235 -12.98 -19.84 -12.76
N ASN A 236 -11.91 -19.63 -12.00
CA ASN A 236 -11.82 -19.94 -10.58
C ASN A 236 -12.12 -18.74 -9.67
N ALA A 237 -12.43 -17.56 -10.21
CA ALA A 237 -12.59 -16.33 -9.45
C ALA A 237 -13.57 -16.49 -8.26
N HIS A 238 -14.65 -17.25 -8.44
CA HIS A 238 -15.65 -17.52 -7.41
C HIS A 238 -15.08 -18.19 -6.15
N ARG A 239 -13.99 -18.95 -6.27
CA ARG A 239 -13.34 -19.67 -5.17
C ARG A 239 -12.58 -18.74 -4.22
N ILE A 240 -12.32 -17.48 -4.59
CA ILE A 240 -11.66 -16.53 -3.69
C ILE A 240 -12.42 -16.34 -2.36
N LYS A 241 -13.72 -16.66 -2.34
CA LYS A 241 -14.58 -16.57 -1.16
C LYS A 241 -14.16 -17.49 -0.01
N ILE A 242 -13.40 -18.57 -0.27
CA ILE A 242 -12.89 -19.45 0.81
C ILE A 242 -11.60 -18.92 1.45
N VAL A 243 -11.01 -17.86 0.88
CA VAL A 243 -9.82 -17.21 1.42
C VAL A 243 -10.24 -16.19 2.47
N SER A 244 -9.49 -16.11 3.57
CA SER A 244 -9.77 -15.10 4.61
C SER A 244 -9.57 -13.68 4.08
N GLY A 245 -10.42 -12.75 4.52
CA GLY A 245 -10.38 -11.37 4.08
C GLY A 245 -9.05 -10.68 4.37
N GLU A 246 -8.39 -11.03 5.47
CA GLU A 246 -7.09 -10.50 5.88
C GLU A 246 -5.99 -10.84 4.86
N ARG A 247 -6.01 -12.07 4.31
CA ARG A 247 -5.05 -12.48 3.28
C ARG A 247 -5.32 -11.82 1.93
N ILE A 248 -6.60 -11.61 1.61
CA ILE A 248 -7.00 -10.84 0.41
C ILE A 248 -6.52 -9.39 0.55
N ALA A 249 -6.75 -8.77 1.73
CA ALA A 249 -6.30 -7.41 2.03
C ALA A 249 -4.78 -7.26 1.90
N ASP A 250 -4.01 -8.23 2.41
CA ASP A 250 -2.56 -8.23 2.33
C ASP A 250 -2.06 -8.24 0.87
N GLU A 251 -2.62 -9.11 0.02
CA GLU A 251 -2.28 -9.13 -1.41
C GLU A 251 -2.73 -7.84 -2.12
N LEU A 252 -3.90 -7.30 -1.80
CA LEU A 252 -4.40 -6.05 -2.35
C LEU A 252 -3.51 -4.86 -1.96
N ASN A 253 -3.08 -4.79 -0.70
CA ASN A 253 -2.12 -3.79 -0.23
C ASN A 253 -0.77 -3.90 -0.97
N LYS A 254 -0.27 -5.12 -1.20
CA LYS A 254 0.97 -5.34 -1.97
C LYS A 254 0.84 -4.93 -3.44
N ILE A 255 -0.34 -5.10 -4.05
CA ILE A 255 -0.65 -4.59 -5.38
C ILE A 255 -0.63 -3.05 -5.37
N LEU A 256 -1.32 -2.44 -4.41
CA LEU A 256 -1.40 -0.99 -4.26
C LEU A 256 -0.02 -0.35 -4.01
N MET A 257 0.88 -1.07 -3.34
CA MET A 257 2.25 -0.63 -3.07
C MET A 257 3.24 -0.91 -4.20
N SER A 258 2.81 -1.50 -5.31
CA SER A 258 3.67 -1.66 -6.48
C SER A 258 4.01 -0.31 -7.13
N GLU A 259 4.98 -0.30 -8.02
CA GLU A 259 5.41 0.90 -8.76
C GLU A 259 4.29 1.41 -9.69
N LYS A 260 3.53 0.47 -10.29
CA LYS A 260 2.41 0.77 -11.17
C LYS A 260 1.16 -0.02 -10.77
N PRO A 261 0.44 0.43 -9.73
CA PRO A 261 -0.73 -0.28 -9.20
C PRO A 261 -1.86 -0.47 -10.21
N SER A 262 -1.99 0.43 -11.20
CA SER A 262 -3.03 0.33 -12.24
C SER A 262 -3.01 -0.99 -12.97
N VAL A 263 -1.84 -1.59 -13.20
CA VAL A 263 -1.69 -2.91 -13.83
C VAL A 263 -2.42 -3.97 -13.02
N GLY A 264 -2.22 -3.99 -11.70
CA GLY A 264 -2.88 -4.94 -10.81
C GLY A 264 -4.39 -4.74 -10.74
N PHE A 265 -4.85 -3.50 -10.60
CA PHE A 265 -6.28 -3.20 -10.54
C PHE A 265 -7.01 -3.51 -11.86
N ASP A 266 -6.39 -3.24 -13.01
CA ASP A 266 -6.95 -3.58 -14.32
C ASP A 266 -7.07 -5.11 -14.50
N LEU A 267 -6.05 -5.87 -14.08
CA LEU A 267 -6.10 -7.33 -14.09
C LEU A 267 -7.15 -7.89 -13.12
N LEU A 268 -7.29 -7.33 -11.92
CA LEU A 268 -8.35 -7.69 -10.97
C LEU A 268 -9.74 -7.44 -11.56
N TYR A 269 -9.91 -6.31 -12.26
CA TYR A 269 -11.17 -5.97 -12.93
C TYR A 269 -11.49 -6.94 -14.07
N LYS A 270 -10.55 -7.15 -14.99
CA LYS A 270 -10.71 -8.02 -16.17
C LYS A 270 -10.92 -9.48 -15.83
N SER A 271 -10.31 -9.97 -14.74
CA SER A 271 -10.48 -11.35 -14.26
C SER A 271 -11.79 -11.59 -13.51
N GLY A 272 -12.54 -10.54 -13.19
CA GLY A 272 -13.74 -10.62 -12.37
C GLY A 272 -13.50 -10.75 -10.86
N LEU A 273 -12.26 -10.91 -10.42
CA LEU A 273 -11.92 -10.95 -8.97
C LEU A 273 -12.35 -9.69 -8.26
N LEU A 274 -12.13 -8.51 -8.84
CA LEU A 274 -12.47 -7.23 -8.23
C LEU A 274 -13.97 -7.13 -7.89
N LYS A 275 -14.82 -7.67 -8.73
CA LYS A 275 -16.28 -7.69 -8.50
C LYS A 275 -16.67 -8.48 -7.24
N ILE A 276 -15.87 -9.49 -6.89
CA ILE A 276 -16.14 -10.34 -5.72
C ILE A 276 -15.57 -9.71 -4.45
N ILE A 277 -14.34 -9.17 -4.53
CA ILE A 277 -13.62 -8.69 -3.35
C ILE A 277 -13.93 -7.22 -3.03
N PHE A 278 -14.14 -6.38 -4.06
CA PHE A 278 -14.35 -4.94 -3.90
C PHE A 278 -15.33 -4.41 -4.97
N PRO A 279 -16.63 -4.79 -4.91
CA PRO A 279 -17.63 -4.44 -5.91
C PRO A 279 -17.82 -2.93 -6.08
N GLN A 280 -17.70 -2.12 -5.02
CA GLN A 280 -17.85 -0.67 -5.09
C GLN A 280 -16.84 -0.01 -6.06
N MET A 281 -15.65 -0.58 -6.20
CA MET A 281 -14.67 -0.08 -7.17
C MET A 281 -15.06 -0.45 -8.60
N VAL A 282 -15.74 -1.58 -8.80
CA VAL A 282 -16.27 -1.99 -10.11
C VAL A 282 -17.42 -1.08 -10.54
N ASP A 283 -18.22 -0.58 -9.60
CA ASP A 283 -19.32 0.35 -9.89
C ASP A 283 -18.84 1.68 -10.49
N LEU A 284 -17.56 2.04 -10.32
CA LEU A 284 -16.94 3.20 -10.98
C LEU A 284 -16.78 3.04 -12.49
N ALA A 285 -16.77 1.79 -12.98
CA ALA A 285 -16.50 1.50 -14.39
C ALA A 285 -17.67 1.87 -15.30
N GLY A 286 -17.31 2.30 -16.51
CA GLY A 286 -18.25 2.66 -17.55
C GLY A 286 -18.36 4.17 -17.75
N ALA A 287 -18.66 4.55 -19.00
CA ALA A 287 -18.97 5.91 -19.40
C ALA A 287 -20.35 5.91 -20.04
N GLU A 288 -21.20 6.82 -19.63
CA GLU A 288 -22.53 6.99 -20.20
C GLU A 288 -22.62 8.29 -20.99
N TYR A 289 -23.41 8.28 -22.07
CA TYR A 289 -23.63 9.42 -22.92
C TYR A 289 -25.13 9.68 -23.03
N ILE A 290 -25.55 10.92 -22.73
CA ILE A 290 -26.89 11.43 -22.94
C ILE A 290 -26.77 12.74 -23.71
N ASP A 291 -27.48 12.90 -24.81
CA ASP A 291 -27.49 14.11 -25.65
C ASP A 291 -26.06 14.57 -26.07
N GLY A 292 -25.17 13.61 -26.36
CA GLY A 292 -23.79 13.89 -26.72
C GLY A 292 -22.87 14.27 -25.56
N MET A 293 -23.39 14.39 -24.35
CA MET A 293 -22.64 14.67 -23.13
C MET A 293 -22.29 13.39 -22.38
N GLY A 294 -21.00 13.06 -22.34
CA GLY A 294 -20.48 11.89 -21.65
C GLY A 294 -19.70 12.26 -20.38
N HIS A 295 -19.56 11.30 -19.46
CA HIS A 295 -18.58 11.42 -18.39
C HIS A 295 -17.41 10.46 -18.63
N LYS A 296 -16.28 10.73 -17.97
CA LYS A 296 -15.13 9.84 -17.98
C LYS A 296 -15.47 8.52 -17.32
N ASP A 297 -14.83 7.44 -17.73
CA ASP A 297 -14.79 6.21 -16.96
C ASP A 297 -14.05 6.46 -15.65
N ASN A 298 -14.79 6.44 -14.55
CA ASN A 298 -14.25 6.79 -13.23
C ASN A 298 -13.33 5.71 -12.67
N PHE A 299 -13.46 4.44 -13.09
CA PHE A 299 -12.54 3.37 -12.72
C PHE A 299 -11.14 3.63 -13.28
N TYR A 300 -11.05 3.86 -14.60
CA TYR A 300 -9.76 4.13 -15.25
C TYR A 300 -9.18 5.46 -14.81
N HIS A 301 -10.01 6.45 -14.49
CA HIS A 301 -9.53 7.68 -13.86
C HIS A 301 -8.92 7.39 -12.49
N THR A 302 -9.62 6.66 -11.62
CA THR A 302 -9.14 6.32 -10.27
C THR A 302 -7.81 5.58 -10.29
N ILE A 303 -7.65 4.55 -11.13
CA ILE A 303 -6.39 3.81 -11.20
C ILE A 303 -5.24 4.65 -11.79
N GLN A 304 -5.54 5.64 -12.64
CA GLN A 304 -4.55 6.62 -13.09
C GLN A 304 -4.12 7.55 -11.95
N VAL A 305 -5.05 8.01 -11.11
CA VAL A 305 -4.74 8.80 -9.90
C VAL A 305 -3.86 8.00 -8.94
N VAL A 306 -4.14 6.71 -8.79
CA VAL A 306 -3.33 5.79 -7.97
C VAL A 306 -1.91 5.63 -8.52
N ASP A 307 -1.72 5.56 -9.84
CA ASP A 307 -0.38 5.57 -10.45
C ASP A 307 0.35 6.90 -10.22
N ASN A 308 -0.36 8.03 -10.37
CA ASN A 308 0.22 9.35 -10.14
C ASN A 308 0.72 9.52 -8.70
N ILE A 309 -0.09 9.11 -7.74
CA ILE A 309 0.27 9.22 -6.31
C ILE A 309 1.40 8.25 -5.94
N ALA A 310 1.46 7.08 -6.56
CA ALA A 310 2.49 6.08 -6.33
C ALA A 310 3.91 6.57 -6.63
N GLN A 311 4.05 7.55 -7.54
CA GLN A 311 5.33 8.18 -7.87
C GLN A 311 5.81 9.16 -6.79
N ASN A 312 4.92 9.62 -5.90
CA ASN A 312 5.17 10.69 -4.93
C ASN A 312 5.18 10.21 -3.49
N THR A 313 4.70 9.01 -3.20
CA THR A 313 4.62 8.49 -1.82
C THR A 313 4.69 6.98 -1.74
N ASN A 314 5.29 6.50 -0.64
CA ASN A 314 5.25 5.12 -0.20
C ASN A 314 4.29 4.91 0.98
N ASP A 315 3.45 5.90 1.31
CA ASP A 315 2.42 5.73 2.33
C ASP A 315 1.21 4.96 1.76
N LEU A 316 0.97 3.78 2.31
CA LEU A 316 -0.12 2.90 1.92
C LEU A 316 -1.49 3.58 2.07
N TRP A 317 -1.68 4.36 3.14
CA TRP A 317 -2.98 4.95 3.45
C TRP A 317 -3.29 6.16 2.58
N LEU A 318 -2.25 6.89 2.18
CA LEU A 318 -2.38 7.95 1.19
C LEU A 318 -2.73 7.36 -0.20
N ARG A 319 -2.15 6.22 -0.58
CA ARG A 319 -2.55 5.50 -1.80
C ARG A 319 -3.98 4.95 -1.71
N TRP A 320 -4.43 4.46 -0.52
CA TRP A 320 -5.83 4.10 -0.30
C TRP A 320 -6.77 5.31 -0.42
N SER A 321 -6.35 6.50 0.00
CA SER A 321 -7.15 7.72 -0.21
C SER A 321 -7.35 8.00 -1.70
N ALA A 322 -6.34 7.75 -2.54
CA ALA A 322 -6.46 7.85 -3.99
C ALA A 322 -7.41 6.80 -4.58
N VAL A 323 -7.43 5.56 -4.05
CA VAL A 323 -8.40 4.54 -4.47
C VAL A 323 -9.83 4.96 -4.15
N LEU A 324 -10.06 5.65 -3.02
CA LEU A 324 -11.39 5.91 -2.48
C LEU A 324 -11.90 7.34 -2.70
N HIS A 325 -11.09 8.28 -3.23
CA HIS A 325 -11.48 9.69 -3.34
C HIS A 325 -12.81 9.88 -4.09
N ASP A 326 -13.03 9.13 -5.15
CA ASP A 326 -14.18 9.20 -6.04
C ASP A 326 -15.18 8.04 -5.86
N ILE A 327 -15.04 7.21 -4.83
CA ILE A 327 -15.77 5.95 -4.66
C ILE A 327 -17.31 6.11 -4.65
N ALA A 328 -17.78 7.28 -4.30
CA ALA A 328 -19.23 7.57 -4.22
C ALA A 328 -19.81 8.22 -5.47
N LYS A 329 -19.01 8.44 -6.53
CA LYS A 329 -19.55 9.00 -7.79
C LYS A 329 -20.74 8.22 -8.36
N PRO A 330 -20.73 6.86 -8.38
CA PRO A 330 -21.91 6.13 -8.84
C PRO A 330 -23.16 6.39 -8.02
N ALA A 331 -23.03 6.55 -6.70
CA ALA A 331 -24.14 6.77 -5.79
C ALA A 331 -24.70 8.21 -5.84
N THR A 332 -23.94 9.17 -6.35
CA THR A 332 -24.31 10.59 -6.43
C THR A 332 -24.50 11.08 -7.87
N LYS A 333 -24.40 10.17 -8.83
CA LYS A 333 -24.51 10.45 -10.24
C LYS A 333 -25.91 10.96 -10.61
N LYS A 334 -25.95 12.09 -11.29
CA LYS A 334 -27.19 12.68 -11.78
C LYS A 334 -26.94 13.36 -13.12
N PHE A 335 -27.87 13.22 -14.07
CA PHE A 335 -27.88 14.00 -15.29
C PHE A 335 -28.70 15.25 -15.09
N GLU A 336 -28.17 16.41 -15.41
CA GLU A 336 -28.83 17.71 -15.35
C GLU A 336 -28.89 18.32 -16.75
N GLU A 337 -30.08 18.63 -17.20
CA GLU A 337 -30.33 19.19 -18.54
C GLU A 337 -29.54 20.49 -18.72
N GLY A 338 -28.81 20.61 -19.81
CA GLY A 338 -27.95 21.76 -20.12
C GLY A 338 -26.58 21.76 -19.39
N HIS A 339 -26.38 20.93 -18.35
CA HIS A 339 -25.13 20.85 -17.60
C HIS A 339 -24.42 19.50 -17.74
N GLY A 340 -25.16 18.44 -18.15
CA GLY A 340 -24.65 17.09 -18.29
C GLY A 340 -24.58 16.33 -16.97
N TRP A 341 -23.60 15.44 -16.86
CA TRP A 341 -23.43 14.58 -15.69
C TRP A 341 -22.82 15.34 -14.52
N THR A 342 -23.46 15.26 -13.35
CA THR A 342 -23.02 15.84 -12.08
C THR A 342 -22.86 14.75 -11.01
N PHE A 343 -22.01 15.02 -10.00
CA PHE A 343 -21.67 14.10 -8.92
C PHE A 343 -21.60 14.85 -7.57
N HIS A 344 -22.50 15.79 -7.35
CA HIS A 344 -22.47 16.66 -6.17
C HIS A 344 -22.52 15.87 -4.86
N GLY A 345 -21.64 16.22 -3.92
CA GLY A 345 -21.59 15.64 -2.58
C GLY A 345 -20.95 14.25 -2.52
N HIS A 346 -20.28 13.79 -3.60
CA HIS A 346 -19.61 12.48 -3.60
C HIS A 346 -18.49 12.40 -2.56
N GLU A 347 -17.83 13.50 -2.22
CA GLU A 347 -16.82 13.58 -1.17
C GLU A 347 -17.41 13.26 0.21
N VAL A 348 -18.58 13.78 0.54
CA VAL A 348 -19.27 13.54 1.81
C VAL A 348 -19.82 12.11 1.89
N VAL A 349 -20.45 11.65 0.80
CA VAL A 349 -20.95 10.27 0.72
C VAL A 349 -19.79 9.28 0.73
N GLY A 350 -18.71 9.57 0.02
CA GLY A 350 -17.47 8.77 -0.01
C GLY A 350 -16.87 8.62 1.39
N GLY A 351 -16.74 9.71 2.14
CA GLY A 351 -16.27 9.67 3.52
C GLY A 351 -17.13 8.76 4.42
N ARG A 352 -18.45 8.72 4.21
CA ARG A 352 -19.35 7.79 4.92
C ARG A 352 -19.21 6.33 4.46
N MET A 353 -18.75 6.09 3.23
CA MET A 353 -18.49 4.74 2.71
C MET A 353 -17.18 4.15 3.23
N VAL A 354 -16.16 4.97 3.53
CA VAL A 354 -14.83 4.52 3.96
C VAL A 354 -14.88 3.51 5.12
N PRO A 355 -15.57 3.75 6.25
CA PRO A 355 -15.61 2.78 7.34
C PRO A 355 -16.22 1.43 6.95
N LYS A 356 -17.24 1.43 6.10
CA LYS A 356 -17.89 0.21 5.60
C LYS A 356 -16.96 -0.59 4.69
N ILE A 357 -16.25 0.09 3.79
CA ILE A 357 -15.28 -0.53 2.87
C ILE A 357 -14.10 -1.11 3.67
N PHE A 358 -13.57 -0.38 4.65
CA PHE A 358 -12.49 -0.85 5.51
C PHE A 358 -12.90 -2.11 6.30
N THR A 359 -14.13 -2.15 6.81
CA THR A 359 -14.68 -3.35 7.47
C THR A 359 -14.79 -4.52 6.49
N GLN A 360 -15.35 -4.29 5.30
CA GLN A 360 -15.50 -5.30 4.25
C GLN A 360 -14.16 -5.89 3.82
N LEU A 361 -13.17 -5.04 3.57
CA LEU A 361 -11.83 -5.41 3.12
C LEU A 361 -10.90 -5.83 4.26
N LYS A 362 -11.37 -5.89 5.51
CA LYS A 362 -10.55 -6.24 6.69
C LYS A 362 -9.35 -5.31 6.89
N LEU A 363 -9.49 -4.06 6.52
CA LEU A 363 -8.50 -3.01 6.78
C LEU A 363 -8.66 -2.47 8.23
N PRO A 364 -7.62 -1.84 8.81
CA PRO A 364 -7.64 -1.42 10.21
C PRO A 364 -8.66 -0.31 10.49
N GLN A 365 -9.45 -0.47 11.56
CA GLN A 365 -10.52 0.44 12.00
C GLN A 365 -10.01 1.48 13.02
N ASN A 366 -8.85 2.08 12.76
CA ASN A 366 -8.16 2.99 13.67
C ASN A 366 -7.88 4.36 13.00
N GLU A 367 -6.87 5.08 13.47
CA GLU A 367 -6.46 6.39 12.91
C GLU A 367 -6.18 6.34 11.41
N LYS A 368 -5.75 5.19 10.86
CA LYS A 368 -5.53 5.02 9.41
C LYS A 368 -6.82 5.16 8.60
N MET A 369 -7.91 4.57 9.11
CA MET A 369 -9.24 4.74 8.52
C MET A 369 -9.72 6.19 8.61
N LYS A 370 -9.53 6.85 9.76
CA LYS A 370 -9.92 8.25 9.96
C LYS A 370 -9.15 9.18 9.01
N PHE A 371 -7.84 8.94 8.85
CA PHE A 371 -6.99 9.63 7.89
C PHE A 371 -7.54 9.52 6.47
N VAL A 372 -7.78 8.30 5.98
CA VAL A 372 -8.33 8.08 4.63
C VAL A 372 -9.68 8.75 4.47
N ARG A 373 -10.58 8.59 5.44
CA ARG A 373 -11.91 9.24 5.43
C ARG A 373 -11.79 10.76 5.32
N LYS A 374 -10.92 11.38 6.12
CA LYS A 374 -10.70 12.83 6.13
C LYS A 374 -10.21 13.31 4.76
N LEU A 375 -9.24 12.63 4.15
CA LEU A 375 -8.74 12.99 2.83
C LEU A 375 -9.82 12.86 1.74
N VAL A 376 -10.63 11.81 1.78
CA VAL A 376 -11.77 11.63 0.87
C VAL A 376 -12.79 12.78 1.03
N GLU A 377 -13.11 13.17 2.26
CA GLU A 377 -14.06 14.28 2.52
C GLU A 377 -13.54 15.64 2.06
N LEU A 378 -12.21 15.84 2.08
CA LEU A 378 -11.60 17.14 1.79
C LEU A 378 -11.02 17.30 0.38
N HIS A 379 -10.92 16.23 -0.43
CA HIS A 379 -10.12 16.23 -1.67
C HIS A 379 -10.55 17.28 -2.71
N LEU A 380 -11.79 17.72 -2.72
CA LEU A 380 -12.25 18.77 -3.63
C LEU A 380 -11.91 20.19 -3.17
N ARG A 381 -11.63 20.41 -1.88
CA ARG A 381 -11.46 21.75 -1.32
C ARG A 381 -10.24 22.48 -1.89
N PRO A 382 -9.03 21.89 -1.94
CA PRO A 382 -7.88 22.54 -2.54
C PRO A 382 -8.09 22.92 -4.01
N ILE A 383 -8.78 22.07 -4.78
CA ILE A 383 -9.09 22.32 -6.19
C ILE A 383 -10.04 23.51 -6.32
N SER A 384 -11.01 23.64 -5.41
CA SER A 384 -11.95 24.78 -5.43
C SER A 384 -11.25 26.12 -5.18
N LEU A 385 -10.11 26.12 -4.48
CA LEU A 385 -9.29 27.29 -4.21
C LEU A 385 -8.39 27.71 -5.40
N THR A 386 -8.39 26.99 -6.51
CA THR A 386 -7.68 27.42 -7.74
C THR A 386 -8.45 28.44 -8.58
N LYS A 387 -9.68 28.76 -8.18
CA LYS A 387 -10.52 29.76 -8.84
C LYS A 387 -10.10 31.17 -8.43
N GLU A 388 -10.35 32.17 -9.30
CA GLU A 388 -10.12 33.58 -9.00
C GLU A 388 -10.96 34.03 -7.79
N ASN A 389 -10.40 34.87 -6.88
CA ASN A 389 -11.02 35.37 -5.64
C ASN A 389 -11.05 34.39 -4.45
N ILE A 390 -9.91 33.80 -4.15
CA ILE A 390 -9.75 33.01 -2.93
C ILE A 390 -9.74 33.94 -1.70
N THR A 391 -10.63 33.69 -0.73
CA THR A 391 -10.64 34.41 0.54
C THR A 391 -9.71 33.74 1.56
N ASP A 392 -9.09 34.55 2.42
CA ASP A 392 -8.28 34.04 3.52
C ASP A 392 -9.11 33.13 4.45
N SER A 393 -10.41 33.43 4.63
CA SER A 393 -11.34 32.58 5.37
C SER A 393 -11.42 31.16 4.80
N ALA A 394 -11.52 31.00 3.47
CA ALA A 394 -11.57 29.68 2.83
C ALA A 394 -10.24 28.90 3.05
N ILE A 395 -9.11 29.60 3.00
CA ILE A 395 -7.80 29.02 3.30
C ILE A 395 -7.69 28.60 4.76
N ARG A 396 -8.09 29.46 5.71
CA ARG A 396 -8.09 29.15 7.14
C ARG A 396 -8.90 27.91 7.45
N ARG A 397 -10.10 27.80 6.86
CA ARG A 397 -10.96 26.62 7.00
C ARG A 397 -10.31 25.36 6.46
N LEU A 398 -9.66 25.43 5.30
CA LEU A 398 -8.93 24.30 4.75
C LEU A 398 -7.77 23.85 5.66
N LEU A 399 -6.95 24.80 6.13
CA LEU A 399 -5.82 24.53 7.03
C LEU A 399 -6.28 23.92 8.35
N PHE A 400 -7.34 24.46 8.93
CA PHE A 400 -7.93 23.96 10.17
C PHE A 400 -8.48 22.53 10.00
N ASP A 401 -9.28 22.28 8.97
CA ASP A 401 -9.92 20.97 8.75
C ASP A 401 -8.90 19.89 8.35
N ALA A 402 -7.89 20.25 7.55
CA ALA A 402 -6.82 19.34 7.17
C ALA A 402 -5.84 19.08 8.31
N GLY A 403 -5.50 20.11 9.09
CA GLY A 403 -4.53 20.01 10.20
C GLY A 403 -3.19 19.43 9.75
N GLU A 404 -2.69 18.45 10.49
CA GLU A 404 -1.42 17.76 10.18
C GLU A 404 -1.44 17.01 8.82
N ASP A 405 -2.62 16.68 8.32
CA ASP A 405 -2.78 15.92 7.07
C ASP A 405 -2.79 16.81 5.81
N PHE A 406 -2.53 18.12 5.96
CA PHE A 406 -2.59 19.09 4.85
C PHE A 406 -1.68 18.72 3.69
N ASP A 407 -0.43 18.33 3.94
CA ASP A 407 0.52 17.99 2.89
C ASP A 407 0.13 16.69 2.15
N ALA A 408 -0.45 15.73 2.88
CA ALA A 408 -1.01 14.51 2.29
C ALA A 408 -2.23 14.82 1.41
N LEU A 409 -3.11 15.72 1.87
CA LEU A 409 -4.26 16.20 1.09
C LEU A 409 -3.80 16.88 -0.21
N MET A 410 -2.81 17.75 -0.12
CA MET A 410 -2.24 18.42 -1.30
C MET A 410 -1.64 17.43 -2.29
N THR A 411 -0.95 16.39 -1.80
CA THR A 411 -0.40 15.32 -2.63
C THR A 411 -1.49 14.53 -3.35
N LEU A 412 -2.59 14.19 -2.66
CA LEU A 412 -3.75 13.53 -3.25
C LEU A 412 -4.39 14.39 -4.37
N CYS A 413 -4.63 15.67 -4.09
CA CYS A 413 -5.26 16.57 -5.04
C CYS A 413 -4.38 16.82 -6.28
N ALA A 414 -3.05 16.90 -6.11
CA ALA A 414 -2.13 17.00 -7.24
C ALA A 414 -2.17 15.74 -8.13
N ALA A 415 -2.27 14.56 -7.51
CA ALA A 415 -2.38 13.29 -8.23
C ALA A 415 -3.70 13.16 -9.03
N ASP A 416 -4.79 13.76 -8.55
CA ASP A 416 -6.11 13.76 -9.19
C ASP A 416 -6.15 14.64 -10.46
N ILE A 417 -5.20 15.55 -10.64
CA ILE A 417 -5.09 16.37 -11.85
C ILE A 417 -4.71 15.48 -13.04
N THR A 418 -5.71 14.89 -13.69
CA THR A 418 -5.55 14.03 -14.87
C THR A 418 -6.18 14.66 -16.10
N SER A 419 -5.45 14.75 -17.19
CA SER A 419 -5.96 15.18 -18.50
C SER A 419 -5.06 14.66 -19.61
N LYS A 420 -5.63 14.33 -20.76
CA LYS A 420 -4.86 14.03 -21.97
C LYS A 420 -4.16 15.29 -22.53
N ASN A 421 -4.62 16.50 -22.15
CA ASN A 421 -4.05 17.77 -22.59
C ASN A 421 -2.95 18.21 -21.59
N LYS A 422 -1.70 18.01 -21.98
CA LYS A 422 -0.52 18.36 -21.16
C LYS A 422 -0.47 19.84 -20.78
N THR A 423 -0.93 20.76 -21.65
CA THR A 423 -0.97 22.21 -21.37
C THR A 423 -1.98 22.52 -20.26
N LYS A 424 -3.14 21.86 -20.28
CA LYS A 424 -4.12 22.00 -19.18
C LYS A 424 -3.56 21.46 -17.87
N VAL A 425 -2.93 20.28 -17.90
CA VAL A 425 -2.30 19.69 -16.69
C VAL A 425 -1.27 20.67 -16.11
N LYS A 426 -0.36 21.19 -16.94
CA LYS A 426 0.66 22.15 -16.49
C LYS A 426 0.04 23.38 -15.83
N ARG A 427 -0.97 24.00 -16.47
CA ARG A 427 -1.67 25.17 -15.91
C ARG A 427 -2.36 24.86 -14.58
N PHE A 428 -3.00 23.69 -14.45
CA PHE A 428 -3.63 23.29 -13.19
C PHE A 428 -2.62 23.07 -12.07
N LEU A 429 -1.46 22.47 -12.38
CA LEU A 429 -0.39 22.29 -11.40
C LEU A 429 0.21 23.65 -10.98
N GLU A 430 0.41 24.56 -11.91
CA GLU A 430 0.88 25.93 -11.61
C GLU A 430 -0.12 26.66 -10.68
N ASN A 431 -1.42 26.62 -10.98
CA ASN A 431 -2.46 27.20 -10.11
C ASN A 431 -2.47 26.50 -8.73
N PHE A 432 -2.23 25.22 -8.68
CA PHE A 432 -2.19 24.45 -7.45
C PHE A 432 -0.99 24.83 -6.57
N GLU A 433 0.17 25.06 -7.16
CA GLU A 433 1.34 25.59 -6.44
C GLU A 433 1.08 27.00 -5.88
N MET A 434 0.37 27.88 -6.59
CA MET A 434 -0.05 29.17 -6.04
C MET A 434 -0.97 29.01 -4.82
N VAL A 435 -1.91 28.07 -4.85
CA VAL A 435 -2.76 27.76 -3.68
C VAL A 435 -1.91 27.29 -2.51
N LYS A 436 -0.94 26.41 -2.76
CA LYS A 436 -0.03 25.88 -1.73
C LYS A 436 0.80 27.00 -1.09
N GLN A 437 1.35 27.90 -1.91
CA GLN A 437 2.08 29.06 -1.44
C GLN A 437 1.18 29.99 -0.59
N ARG A 438 -0.03 30.27 -1.05
CA ARG A 438 -0.98 31.11 -0.31
C ARG A 438 -1.39 30.48 1.02
N CYS A 439 -1.56 29.15 1.04
CA CYS A 439 -1.81 28.43 2.31
C CYS A 439 -0.62 28.54 3.28
N ALA A 440 0.62 28.49 2.77
CA ALA A 440 1.82 28.66 3.60
C ALA A 440 1.91 30.07 4.20
N GLU A 441 1.60 31.13 3.41
CA GLU A 441 1.57 32.53 3.88
C GLU A 441 0.53 32.74 5.00
N VAL A 442 -0.68 32.16 4.86
CA VAL A 442 -1.73 32.25 5.87
C VAL A 442 -1.35 31.43 7.11
N GLU A 443 -0.75 30.25 6.93
CA GLU A 443 -0.29 29.42 8.06
C GLU A 443 0.84 30.09 8.87
N GLU A 444 1.80 30.72 8.20
CA GLU A 444 2.88 31.47 8.87
C GLU A 444 2.33 32.61 9.72
N LYS A 445 1.24 33.27 9.25
CA LYS A 445 0.60 34.37 9.95
C LYS A 445 -0.31 33.91 11.08
N ASP A 446 -1.13 32.89 10.87
CA ASP A 446 -2.29 32.56 11.70
C ASP A 446 -2.13 31.24 12.50
N HIS A 447 -1.10 30.41 12.21
CA HIS A 447 -0.76 29.14 12.90
C HIS A 447 -1.94 28.17 13.10
N LEU A 448 -2.69 27.88 12.04
CA LEU A 448 -3.97 27.21 12.12
C LEU A 448 -3.96 25.66 12.06
N ARG A 449 -2.86 25.03 11.63
CA ARG A 449 -2.82 23.56 11.45
C ARG A 449 -3.04 22.79 12.75
N ASN A 450 -2.50 23.28 13.85
CA ASN A 450 -2.64 22.66 15.18
C ASN A 450 -3.39 23.57 16.16
N TRP A 451 -4.15 24.50 15.62
CA TRP A 451 -4.83 25.51 16.39
C TRP A 451 -6.01 24.93 17.18
N GLN A 452 -6.16 25.41 18.41
CA GLN A 452 -7.35 25.23 19.24
C GLN A 452 -7.92 26.62 19.56
N PRO A 453 -9.27 26.79 19.47
CA PRO A 453 -9.90 28.04 19.90
C PRO A 453 -9.46 28.40 21.32
N PRO A 454 -9.15 29.68 21.60
CA PRO A 454 -8.66 30.10 22.89
C PRO A 454 -9.71 29.95 24.01
N ILE A 455 -10.98 29.78 23.66
CA ILE A 455 -12.08 29.47 24.58
C ILE A 455 -12.46 28.01 24.48
N THR A 456 -12.29 27.27 25.58
CA THR A 456 -12.65 25.85 25.66
C THR A 456 -14.12 25.67 26.07
N GLY A 457 -14.65 24.46 25.85
CA GLY A 457 -15.99 24.12 26.32
C GLY A 457 -16.12 24.19 27.84
N GLU A 458 -15.05 23.90 28.59
CA GLU A 458 -15.00 24.03 30.05
C GLU A 458 -15.13 25.49 30.50
N MET A 459 -14.40 26.39 29.88
CA MET A 459 -14.51 27.83 30.14
C MET A 459 -15.94 28.37 29.89
N ILE A 460 -16.58 27.92 28.79
CA ILE A 460 -17.98 28.26 28.49
C ILE A 460 -18.90 27.75 29.59
N MET A 461 -18.74 26.49 30.01
CA MET A 461 -19.54 25.90 31.07
C MET A 461 -19.37 26.61 32.40
N GLU A 462 -18.13 26.97 32.75
CA GLU A 462 -17.82 27.73 33.97
C GLU A 462 -18.40 29.16 33.94
N THR A 463 -18.25 29.89 32.82
CA THR A 463 -18.72 31.26 32.66
C THR A 463 -20.23 31.39 32.80
N PHE A 464 -20.98 30.43 32.22
CA PHE A 464 -22.44 30.48 32.20
C PHE A 464 -23.10 29.45 33.13
N ASN A 465 -22.34 28.78 34.00
CA ASN A 465 -22.84 27.75 34.92
C ASN A 465 -23.64 26.65 34.21
N LEU A 466 -23.17 26.22 33.05
CA LEU A 466 -23.84 25.21 32.21
C LEU A 466 -23.28 23.81 32.43
N ARG A 467 -24.10 22.79 32.21
CA ARG A 467 -23.65 21.41 32.06
C ARG A 467 -23.29 21.14 30.58
N PRO A 468 -22.54 20.04 30.27
CA PRO A 468 -22.32 19.62 28.90
C PRO A 468 -23.65 19.56 28.14
N SER A 469 -23.80 20.40 27.10
CA SER A 469 -25.07 20.63 26.43
C SER A 469 -24.88 21.19 25.02
N ARG A 470 -25.95 21.14 24.21
CA ARG A 470 -25.90 21.69 22.86
C ARG A 470 -25.53 23.17 22.80
N PRO A 471 -26.09 24.07 23.67
CA PRO A 471 -25.68 25.49 23.70
C PRO A 471 -24.20 25.72 23.87
N VAL A 472 -23.49 24.91 24.71
CA VAL A 472 -22.03 24.98 24.85
C VAL A 472 -21.33 24.66 23.53
N GLY A 473 -21.79 23.65 22.82
CA GLY A 473 -21.28 23.29 21.50
C GLY A 473 -21.55 24.38 20.44
N ASP A 474 -22.76 24.93 20.42
CA ASP A 474 -23.17 25.98 19.48
C ASP A 474 -22.32 27.26 19.70
N LEU A 475 -22.07 27.65 20.96
CA LEU A 475 -21.26 28.81 21.29
C LEU A 475 -19.79 28.60 20.95
N LYS A 476 -19.22 27.43 21.30
CA LYS A 476 -17.85 27.05 20.91
C LYS A 476 -17.66 27.08 19.39
N ASN A 477 -18.64 26.57 18.63
CA ASN A 477 -18.63 26.59 17.18
C ASN A 477 -18.71 28.01 16.63
N ALA A 478 -19.57 28.88 17.19
CA ALA A 478 -19.69 30.26 16.76
C ALA A 478 -18.37 31.04 16.92
N ILE A 479 -17.67 30.86 18.04
CA ILE A 479 -16.34 31.46 18.29
C ILE A 479 -15.33 30.98 17.24
N ARG A 480 -15.29 29.66 17.00
CA ARG A 480 -14.39 29.08 15.99
C ARG A 480 -14.64 29.66 14.61
N GLU A 481 -15.91 29.69 14.19
CA GLU A 481 -16.30 30.23 12.88
C GLU A 481 -15.93 31.72 12.74
N ALA A 482 -16.14 32.52 13.80
CA ALA A 482 -15.78 33.94 13.78
C ALA A 482 -14.27 34.17 13.62
N ILE A 483 -13.44 33.33 14.23
CA ILE A 483 -11.97 33.39 14.07
C ILE A 483 -11.58 32.94 12.64
N LEU A 484 -12.14 31.84 12.14
CA LEU A 484 -11.85 31.35 10.80
C LEU A 484 -12.29 32.34 9.70
N ASP A 485 -13.39 33.07 9.93
CA ASP A 485 -13.86 34.13 9.03
C ASP A 485 -13.05 35.44 9.18
N GLY A 486 -12.20 35.55 10.20
CA GLY A 486 -11.42 36.76 10.48
C GLY A 486 -12.25 37.91 11.02
N ILE A 487 -13.44 37.60 11.59
CA ILE A 487 -14.31 38.58 12.28
C ILE A 487 -13.65 39.03 13.58
N ILE A 488 -13.01 38.07 14.26
CA ILE A 488 -12.21 38.34 15.47
C ILE A 488 -10.81 37.72 15.32
N PRO A 489 -9.77 38.30 15.95
CA PRO A 489 -8.44 37.68 15.99
C PRO A 489 -8.46 36.43 16.87
N ASN A 490 -7.47 35.57 16.66
CA ASN A 490 -7.25 34.37 17.48
C ASN A 490 -6.57 34.68 18.79
N GLU A 491 -7.23 35.48 19.65
CA GLU A 491 -6.77 35.96 20.94
C GLU A 491 -7.85 35.76 22.00
N TYR A 492 -7.45 35.47 23.23
CA TYR A 492 -8.37 35.14 24.33
C TYR A 492 -9.38 36.25 24.58
N GLU A 493 -8.91 37.50 24.69
CA GLU A 493 -9.73 38.69 25.03
C GLU A 493 -10.85 38.88 23.96
N ALA A 494 -10.48 38.87 22.69
CA ALA A 494 -11.44 39.05 21.60
C ALA A 494 -12.43 37.88 21.51
N ALA A 495 -11.97 36.66 21.71
CA ALA A 495 -12.84 35.48 21.71
C ALA A 495 -13.77 35.46 22.93
N HIS A 496 -13.31 35.92 24.10
CA HIS A 496 -14.14 36.02 25.29
C HIS A 496 -15.22 37.10 25.17
N GLU A 497 -14.87 38.26 24.64
CA GLU A 497 -15.85 39.33 24.38
C GLU A 497 -16.91 38.86 23.37
N PHE A 498 -16.49 38.23 22.27
CA PHE A 498 -17.41 37.67 21.30
C PHE A 498 -18.29 36.57 21.90
N MET A 499 -17.75 35.72 22.79
CA MET A 499 -18.49 34.71 23.52
C MET A 499 -19.65 35.30 24.30
N LEU A 500 -19.40 36.38 25.05
CA LEU A 500 -20.42 37.05 25.87
C LEU A 500 -21.52 37.63 25.01
N LEU A 501 -21.16 38.33 23.92
CA LEU A 501 -22.14 38.89 22.99
C LEU A 501 -22.97 37.80 22.35
N LYS A 502 -22.34 36.72 21.89
CA LYS A 502 -23.02 35.62 21.20
C LYS A 502 -23.90 34.78 22.14
N ALA A 503 -23.53 34.67 23.41
CA ALA A 503 -24.35 34.03 24.43
C ALA A 503 -25.71 34.74 24.61
N VAL A 504 -25.70 36.09 24.65
CA VAL A 504 -26.96 36.90 24.72
C VAL A 504 -27.84 36.62 23.50
N GLU A 505 -27.28 36.58 22.27
CA GLU A 505 -28.04 36.28 21.05
C GLU A 505 -28.66 34.86 21.08
N LEU A 506 -27.98 33.91 21.69
CA LEU A 506 -28.44 32.51 21.81
C LEU A 506 -29.34 32.29 23.03
N GLY A 507 -29.64 33.34 23.81
CA GLY A 507 -30.46 33.23 25.01
C GLY A 507 -29.81 32.45 26.15
N ILE A 508 -28.49 32.44 26.20
CA ILE A 508 -27.66 31.83 27.25
C ILE A 508 -27.32 32.93 28.24
N SER A 509 -27.86 32.85 29.44
CA SER A 509 -27.66 33.85 30.53
C SER A 509 -26.95 33.19 31.71
#